data_9e9e202d660426057b01aaf4f36446e1
#
_entry.id   9e9e202d660426057b01aaf4f36446e1
#
_cell.length_a   1.000
_cell.length_b   1.000
_cell.length_c   1.000
_cell.angle_alpha   90.00
_cell.angle_beta   90.00
_cell.angle_gamma   90.00
#
_symmetry.space_group_name_H-M   'P 1'
#
loop_
_entity.id
_entity.type
_entity.pdbx_description
1 polymer ?
#
loop_
_entity_poly.entity_id
_entity_poly.type
_entity_poly.pdbx_seq_one_letter_code
_entity_poly.pdbx_strand_id
1 'polypeptide(L)'
;TYLRAELDSLFSMTQEEELGALSLGELRELAGRFSVARQKDRFVARSKAMSFMAPGMGEFMNKDYGSGAALLAADLAVVAGTLAGAYFLLPEDLRFQQLDYLNTPWAAIRGRWESHTFMDYLPSMALLAGGGLVKGILGRLSSTHAGKLARRNIEQGKITFEPDLLLLPDGGMMMGMGWRY
;
A
#
# COMPACT_ATOMS: atom_id res chain seq x y z
N THR A 1 3.62 -6.52 -16.31
CA THR A 1 3.97 -5.11 -15.99
C THR A 1 4.04 -4.32 -17.28
N TYR A 2 3.76 -3.02 -17.25
CA TYR A 2 3.85 -2.13 -18.40
C TYR A 2 5.30 -2.06 -18.93
N LEU A 3 6.26 -2.01 -18.02
CA LEU A 3 7.69 -2.02 -18.37
C LEU A 3 8.07 -3.31 -19.13
N ARG A 4 7.54 -4.46 -18.73
CA ARG A 4 7.82 -5.73 -19.41
C ARG A 4 7.26 -5.73 -20.84
N ALA A 5 6.05 -5.20 -21.03
CA ALA A 5 5.45 -5.09 -22.36
C ALA A 5 6.28 -4.19 -23.30
N GLU A 6 6.83 -3.08 -22.78
CA GLU A 6 7.74 -2.22 -23.55
C GLU A 6 9.06 -2.92 -23.86
N LEU A 7 9.63 -3.70 -22.93
CA LEU A 7 10.82 -4.51 -23.19
C LEU A 7 10.56 -5.58 -24.24
N ASP A 8 9.45 -6.31 -24.13
CA ASP A 8 9.08 -7.34 -25.09
C ASP A 8 8.89 -6.75 -26.49
N SER A 9 8.31 -5.53 -26.61
CA SER A 9 8.19 -4.80 -27.88
C SER A 9 9.53 -4.39 -28.45
N LEU A 10 10.46 -3.95 -27.63
CA LEU A 10 11.85 -3.65 -28.06
C LEU A 10 12.56 -4.88 -28.58
N PHE A 11 12.50 -5.98 -27.86
CA PHE A 11 13.15 -7.22 -28.28
C PHE A 11 12.62 -7.73 -29.63
N SER A 12 11.32 -7.55 -29.90
CA SER A 12 10.75 -7.89 -31.20
C SER A 12 11.23 -6.98 -32.32
N MET A 13 11.43 -5.67 -32.06
CA MET A 13 11.96 -4.73 -33.05
C MET A 13 13.46 -4.94 -33.29
N THR A 14 14.23 -5.28 -32.26
CA THR A 14 15.69 -5.45 -32.34
C THR A 14 16.12 -6.73 -33.09
N GLN A 15 15.23 -7.68 -33.31
CA GLN A 15 15.50 -8.82 -34.19
C GLN A 15 15.57 -8.43 -35.67
N GLU A 16 15.04 -7.27 -36.06
CA GLU A 16 15.02 -6.79 -37.42
C GLU A 16 16.04 -5.68 -37.71
N GLU A 17 16.52 -4.92 -36.70
CA GLU A 17 17.47 -3.81 -36.86
C GLU A 17 18.57 -3.87 -35.78
N GLU A 18 19.83 -3.63 -36.18
CA GLU A 18 20.95 -3.50 -35.23
C GLU A 18 20.75 -2.26 -34.35
N LEU A 19 20.81 -2.43 -33.01
CA LEU A 19 20.69 -1.34 -32.01
C LEU A 19 21.63 -0.15 -32.26
N GLY A 20 22.74 -0.39 -32.98
CA GLY A 20 23.69 0.64 -33.37
C GLY A 20 23.24 1.59 -34.49
N ALA A 21 22.12 1.28 -35.17
CA ALA A 21 21.58 2.09 -36.24
C ALA A 21 20.53 3.13 -35.77
N LEU A 22 20.10 3.06 -34.46
CA LEU A 22 19.09 3.95 -33.91
C LEU A 22 19.60 5.41 -33.84
N SER A 23 18.81 6.31 -34.37
CA SER A 23 19.07 7.75 -34.25
C SER A 23 18.88 8.23 -32.78
N LEU A 24 19.50 9.36 -32.45
CA LEU A 24 19.36 9.99 -31.13
C LEU A 24 17.90 10.35 -30.81
N GLY A 25 17.07 10.64 -31.82
CA GLY A 25 15.65 10.90 -31.71
C GLY A 25 14.88 9.65 -31.27
N GLU A 26 15.14 8.51 -31.90
CA GLU A 26 14.51 7.23 -31.59
C GLU A 26 14.90 6.74 -30.18
N LEU A 27 16.17 6.90 -29.80
CA LEU A 27 16.62 6.60 -28.44
C LEU A 27 15.90 7.45 -27.40
N ARG A 28 15.67 8.73 -27.70
CA ARG A 28 14.93 9.63 -26.81
C ARG A 28 13.46 9.23 -26.68
N GLU A 29 12.82 8.85 -27.78
CA GLU A 29 11.44 8.37 -27.76
C GLU A 29 11.32 7.09 -26.96
N LEU A 30 12.21 6.13 -27.15
CA LEU A 30 12.28 4.89 -26.38
C LEU A 30 12.47 5.17 -24.89
N ALA A 31 13.41 6.04 -24.52
CA ALA A 31 13.61 6.43 -23.13
C ALA A 31 12.33 7.05 -22.52
N GLY A 32 11.61 7.88 -23.30
CA GLY A 32 10.32 8.44 -22.91
C GLY A 32 9.27 7.36 -22.64
N ARG A 33 9.11 6.39 -23.55
CA ARG A 33 8.19 5.27 -23.40
C ARG A 33 8.51 4.41 -22.16
N PHE A 34 9.78 4.11 -21.91
CA PHE A 34 10.22 3.41 -20.71
C PHE A 34 9.93 4.18 -19.43
N SER A 35 10.16 5.50 -19.43
CA SER A 35 9.88 6.34 -18.27
C SER A 35 8.39 6.30 -17.90
N VAL A 36 7.51 6.42 -18.90
CA VAL A 36 6.05 6.34 -18.73
C VAL A 36 5.62 4.95 -18.26
N ALA A 37 6.14 3.87 -18.85
CA ALA A 37 5.83 2.51 -18.44
C ALA A 37 6.22 2.25 -16.97
N ARG A 38 7.40 2.74 -16.58
CA ARG A 38 7.88 2.65 -15.18
C ARG A 38 7.01 3.44 -14.21
N GLN A 39 6.55 4.65 -14.61
CA GLN A 39 5.63 5.45 -13.79
C GLN A 39 4.29 4.73 -13.61
N LYS A 40 3.72 4.14 -14.66
CA LYS A 40 2.50 3.32 -14.59
C LYS A 40 2.65 2.15 -13.61
N ASP A 41 3.74 1.39 -13.72
CA ASP A 41 4.00 0.25 -12.83
C ASP A 41 4.18 0.72 -11.37
N ARG A 42 4.89 1.82 -11.12
CA ARG A 42 5.04 2.40 -9.78
C ARG A 42 3.71 2.88 -9.20
N PHE A 43 2.86 3.53 -10.00
CA PHE A 43 1.54 3.97 -9.56
C PHE A 43 0.68 2.78 -9.13
N VAL A 44 0.62 1.71 -9.93
CA VAL A 44 -0.10 0.48 -9.59
C VAL A 44 0.46 -0.16 -8.32
N ALA A 45 1.79 -0.25 -8.20
CA ALA A 45 2.44 -0.82 -7.02
C ALA A 45 2.15 0.00 -5.76
N ARG A 46 2.22 1.34 -5.85
CA ARG A 46 1.92 2.26 -4.74
C ARG A 46 0.45 2.17 -4.32
N SER A 47 -0.48 2.17 -5.28
CA SER A 47 -1.91 2.00 -5.00
C SER A 47 -2.19 0.70 -4.23
N LYS A 48 -1.57 -0.41 -4.66
CA LYS A 48 -1.66 -1.69 -3.98
C LYS A 48 -1.07 -1.67 -2.57
N ALA A 49 0.12 -1.11 -2.41
CA ALA A 49 0.81 -1.04 -1.12
C ALA A 49 0.02 -0.19 -0.11
N MET A 50 -0.48 0.98 -0.53
CA MET A 50 -1.28 1.85 0.32
C MET A 50 -2.58 1.18 0.76
N SER A 51 -3.27 0.48 -0.14
CA SER A 51 -4.48 -0.29 0.21
C SER A 51 -4.22 -1.53 1.07
N PHE A 52 -3.02 -2.10 1.01
CA PHE A 52 -2.65 -3.19 1.91
C PHE A 52 -2.44 -2.69 3.34
N MET A 53 -1.78 -1.55 3.51
CA MET A 53 -1.50 -0.96 4.82
C MET A 53 -2.76 -0.35 5.46
N ALA A 54 -3.54 0.38 4.66
CA ALA A 54 -4.77 1.03 5.06
C ALA A 54 -5.84 0.78 3.98
N PRO A 55 -6.70 -0.24 4.16
CA PRO A 55 -7.76 -0.58 3.23
C PRO A 55 -8.59 0.64 2.83
N GLY A 56 -8.76 0.83 1.52
CA GLY A 56 -9.46 2.00 0.96
C GLY A 56 -8.54 3.11 0.42
N MET A 57 -7.28 3.22 0.90
CA MET A 57 -6.40 4.32 0.49
C MET A 57 -5.99 4.28 -0.98
N GLY A 58 -5.78 3.09 -1.55
CA GLY A 58 -5.48 2.95 -2.97
C GLY A 58 -6.69 3.27 -3.86
N GLU A 59 -7.89 3.01 -3.39
CA GLU A 59 -9.15 3.38 -4.02
C GLU A 59 -9.29 4.91 -4.07
N PHE A 60 -8.99 5.61 -2.97
CA PHE A 60 -8.94 7.08 -2.96
C PHE A 60 -7.92 7.63 -3.96
N MET A 61 -6.73 7.03 -4.06
CA MET A 61 -5.73 7.42 -5.08
C MET A 61 -6.26 7.25 -6.51
N ASN A 62 -7.19 6.34 -6.72
CA ASN A 62 -7.85 6.09 -8.01
C ASN A 62 -9.16 6.86 -8.19
N LYS A 63 -9.48 7.80 -7.29
CA LYS A 63 -10.70 8.61 -7.27
C LYS A 63 -11.99 7.79 -7.11
N ASP A 64 -11.89 6.57 -6.59
CA ASP A 64 -13.04 5.73 -6.18
C ASP A 64 -13.34 5.95 -4.70
N TYR A 65 -13.97 7.08 -4.42
CA TYR A 65 -14.24 7.51 -3.05
C TYR A 65 -15.26 6.64 -2.32
N GLY A 66 -16.22 6.06 -3.07
CA GLY A 66 -17.26 5.21 -2.49
C GLY A 66 -16.66 3.91 -1.93
N SER A 67 -15.96 3.15 -2.77
CA SER A 67 -15.29 1.91 -2.35
C SER A 67 -14.20 2.18 -1.31
N GLY A 68 -13.45 3.30 -1.48
CA GLY A 68 -12.41 3.69 -0.54
C GLY A 68 -12.95 3.96 0.85
N ALA A 69 -14.04 4.72 0.97
CA ALA A 69 -14.67 5.04 2.25
C ALA A 69 -15.27 3.78 2.91
N ALA A 70 -15.92 2.90 2.15
CA ALA A 70 -16.49 1.67 2.67
C ALA A 70 -15.41 0.72 3.23
N LEU A 71 -14.29 0.54 2.51
CA LEU A 71 -13.19 -0.31 2.95
C LEU A 71 -12.46 0.26 4.16
N LEU A 72 -12.25 1.57 4.19
CA LEU A 72 -11.63 2.25 5.34
C LEU A 72 -12.52 2.14 6.57
N ALA A 73 -13.82 2.35 6.43
CA ALA A 73 -14.77 2.20 7.55
C ALA A 73 -14.81 0.76 8.07
N ALA A 74 -14.78 -0.25 7.18
CA ALA A 74 -14.70 -1.64 7.56
C ALA A 74 -13.40 -1.96 8.32
N ASP A 75 -12.24 -1.45 7.86
CA ASP A 75 -10.95 -1.64 8.54
C ASP A 75 -10.96 -1.01 9.93
N LEU A 76 -11.46 0.21 10.05
CA LEU A 76 -11.59 0.90 11.34
C LEU A 76 -12.51 0.15 12.30
N ALA A 77 -13.63 -0.38 11.81
CA ALA A 77 -14.55 -1.19 12.62
C ALA A 77 -13.88 -2.48 13.13
N VAL A 78 -13.12 -3.17 12.27
CA VAL A 78 -12.36 -4.37 12.66
C VAL A 78 -11.30 -4.01 13.71
N VAL A 79 -10.51 -2.96 13.48
CA VAL A 79 -9.46 -2.54 14.43
C VAL A 79 -10.08 -2.13 15.76
N ALA A 80 -11.07 -1.23 15.75
CA ALA A 80 -11.73 -0.76 16.97
C ALA A 80 -12.43 -1.90 17.72
N GLY A 81 -13.17 -2.76 17.00
CA GLY A 81 -13.84 -3.91 17.60
C GLY A 81 -12.86 -4.92 18.19
N THR A 82 -11.75 -5.18 17.50
CA THR A 82 -10.70 -6.08 18.02
C THR A 82 -10.04 -5.51 19.28
N LEU A 83 -9.66 -4.24 19.27
CA LEU A 83 -9.01 -3.61 20.43
C LEU A 83 -9.97 -3.51 21.62
N ALA A 84 -11.20 -3.06 21.40
CA ALA A 84 -12.21 -2.98 22.45
C ALA A 84 -12.54 -4.37 23.00
N GLY A 85 -12.79 -5.34 22.12
CA GLY A 85 -13.07 -6.71 22.54
C GLY A 85 -11.91 -7.35 23.32
N ALA A 86 -10.68 -7.18 22.84
CA ALA A 86 -9.50 -7.67 23.55
C ALA A 86 -9.34 -7.01 24.93
N TYR A 87 -9.63 -5.71 25.03
CA TYR A 87 -9.63 -5.00 26.31
C TYR A 87 -10.67 -5.59 27.30
N PHE A 88 -11.88 -5.83 26.83
CA PHE A 88 -12.93 -6.41 27.68
C PHE A 88 -12.71 -7.90 28.02
N LEU A 89 -11.85 -8.57 27.29
CA LEU A 89 -11.44 -9.95 27.59
C LEU A 89 -10.20 -10.03 28.48
N LEU A 90 -9.56 -8.91 28.80
CA LEU A 90 -8.51 -8.87 29.84
C LEU A 90 -9.12 -9.12 31.23
N PRO A 91 -8.34 -9.70 32.17
CA PRO A 91 -8.71 -9.75 33.59
C PRO A 91 -9.15 -8.38 34.11
N GLU A 92 -10.19 -8.35 34.95
CA GLU A 92 -10.84 -7.09 35.35
C GLU A 92 -9.91 -6.15 36.11
N ASP A 93 -9.03 -6.70 36.94
CA ASP A 93 -8.04 -5.94 37.70
C ASP A 93 -6.93 -5.30 36.88
N LEU A 94 -6.77 -5.70 35.59
CA LEU A 94 -5.86 -5.12 34.62
C LEU A 94 -6.52 -4.06 33.73
N ARG A 95 -7.84 -3.86 33.82
CA ARG A 95 -8.52 -2.83 33.02
C ARG A 95 -8.30 -1.43 33.61
N PHE A 96 -8.26 -0.41 32.75
CA PHE A 96 -8.10 1.01 33.14
C PHE A 96 -9.10 1.47 34.23
N GLN A 97 -10.24 0.81 34.33
CA GLN A 97 -11.25 1.13 35.35
C GLN A 97 -10.81 0.74 36.76
N GLN A 98 -9.93 -0.25 36.89
CA GLN A 98 -9.48 -0.77 38.18
C GLN A 98 -8.00 -0.57 38.46
N LEU A 99 -7.22 -0.28 37.41
CA LEU A 99 -5.81 -0.02 37.51
C LEU A 99 -5.46 1.34 36.88
N ASP A 100 -5.07 2.29 37.72
CA ASP A 100 -4.55 3.57 37.27
C ASP A 100 -3.10 3.42 36.83
N TYR A 101 -2.89 3.18 35.52
CA TYR A 101 -1.55 2.99 34.93
C TYR A 101 -0.67 4.23 35.00
N LEU A 102 -1.25 5.43 35.21
CA LEU A 102 -0.48 6.69 35.23
C LEU A 102 0.08 6.97 36.64
N ASN A 103 -0.67 6.62 37.69
CA ASN A 103 -0.31 6.95 39.07
C ASN A 103 0.17 5.73 39.88
N THR A 104 0.01 4.50 39.35
CA THR A 104 0.44 3.29 40.05
C THR A 104 1.93 3.01 39.76
N PRO A 105 2.75 2.72 40.79
CA PRO A 105 4.15 2.36 40.60
C PRO A 105 4.30 1.13 39.70
N TRP A 106 5.30 1.15 38.82
CA TRP A 106 5.56 0.06 37.88
C TRP A 106 5.66 -1.32 38.52
N ALA A 107 6.29 -1.41 39.69
CA ALA A 107 6.39 -2.68 40.42
C ALA A 107 5.03 -3.27 40.78
N ALA A 108 4.06 -2.45 41.19
CA ALA A 108 2.70 -2.87 41.51
C ALA A 108 1.91 -3.29 40.25
N ILE A 109 2.08 -2.54 39.13
CA ILE A 109 1.50 -2.93 37.82
C ILE A 109 2.03 -4.29 37.41
N ARG A 110 3.36 -4.45 37.42
CA ARG A 110 4.01 -5.72 37.08
C ARG A 110 3.56 -6.87 37.95
N GLY A 111 3.43 -6.68 39.27
CA GLY A 111 2.95 -7.70 40.19
C GLY A 111 1.54 -8.19 39.87
N ARG A 112 0.64 -7.27 39.43
CA ARG A 112 -0.71 -7.68 38.98
C ARG A 112 -0.65 -8.49 37.68
N TRP A 113 0.17 -8.09 36.72
CA TRP A 113 0.35 -8.85 35.49
C TRP A 113 0.94 -10.25 35.74
N GLU A 114 1.89 -10.38 36.66
CA GLU A 114 2.54 -11.65 37.02
C GLU A 114 1.64 -12.55 37.86
N SER A 115 0.59 -12.02 38.51
CA SER A 115 -0.36 -12.84 39.32
C SER A 115 -1.32 -13.66 38.45
N HIS A 116 -1.47 -13.36 37.19
CA HIS A 116 -2.31 -14.07 36.23
C HIS A 116 -1.55 -15.15 35.47
N THR A 117 -2.25 -16.20 35.09
CA THR A 117 -1.71 -17.28 34.26
C THR A 117 -1.84 -16.92 32.77
N PHE A 118 -1.07 -17.57 31.89
CA PHE A 118 -1.22 -17.43 30.46
C PHE A 118 -2.64 -17.67 29.95
N MET A 119 -3.38 -18.59 30.60
CA MET A 119 -4.76 -18.90 30.21
C MET A 119 -5.72 -17.74 30.40
N ASP A 120 -5.45 -16.87 31.37
CA ASP A 120 -6.29 -15.69 31.63
C ASP A 120 -6.18 -14.64 30.51
N TYR A 121 -5.03 -14.60 29.79
CA TYR A 121 -4.80 -13.73 28.67
C TYR A 121 -5.22 -14.35 27.32
N LEU A 122 -5.37 -15.67 27.26
CA LEU A 122 -5.60 -16.38 26.00
C LEU A 122 -6.80 -15.86 25.21
N PRO A 123 -7.97 -15.55 25.81
CA PRO A 123 -9.12 -15.02 25.07
C PRO A 123 -8.81 -13.66 24.40
N SER A 124 -8.17 -12.76 25.13
CA SER A 124 -7.76 -11.44 24.61
C SER A 124 -6.74 -11.58 23.47
N MET A 125 -5.71 -12.42 23.66
CA MET A 125 -4.69 -12.69 22.66
C MET A 125 -5.26 -13.38 21.42
N ALA A 126 -6.17 -14.33 21.58
CA ALA A 126 -6.85 -15.00 20.47
C ALA A 126 -7.68 -14.02 19.64
N LEU A 127 -8.38 -13.08 20.31
CA LEU A 127 -9.12 -12.04 19.60
C LEU A 127 -8.20 -11.07 18.85
N LEU A 128 -7.08 -10.66 19.44
CA LEU A 128 -6.07 -9.83 18.77
C LEU A 128 -5.50 -10.54 17.53
N ALA A 129 -5.14 -11.82 17.67
CA ALA A 129 -4.65 -12.61 16.55
C ALA A 129 -5.71 -12.76 15.44
N GLY A 130 -6.94 -13.10 15.82
CA GLY A 130 -8.07 -13.21 14.89
C GLY A 130 -8.38 -11.90 14.16
N GLY A 131 -8.42 -10.79 14.89
CA GLY A 131 -8.61 -9.46 14.32
C GLY A 131 -7.47 -9.08 13.36
N GLY A 132 -6.23 -9.41 13.72
CA GLY A 132 -5.07 -9.23 12.84
C GLY A 132 -5.18 -10.02 11.54
N LEU A 133 -5.67 -11.26 11.59
CA LEU A 133 -5.94 -12.08 10.40
C LEU A 133 -7.04 -11.45 9.52
N VAL A 134 -8.15 -11.03 10.13
CA VAL A 134 -9.24 -10.35 9.39
C VAL A 134 -8.73 -9.08 8.73
N LYS A 135 -7.95 -8.25 9.45
CA LYS A 135 -7.32 -7.05 8.88
C LYS A 135 -6.39 -7.39 7.71
N GLY A 136 -5.58 -8.43 7.84
CA GLY A 136 -4.69 -8.91 6.76
C GLY A 136 -5.48 -9.33 5.51
N ILE A 137 -6.61 -10.03 5.67
CA ILE A 137 -7.49 -10.42 4.57
C ILE A 137 -8.09 -9.18 3.90
N LEU A 138 -8.64 -8.23 4.68
CA LEU A 138 -9.18 -6.97 4.16
C LEU A 138 -8.12 -6.19 3.38
N GLY A 139 -6.91 -6.06 3.92
CA GLY A 139 -5.79 -5.39 3.26
C GLY A 139 -5.44 -6.05 1.92
N ARG A 140 -5.44 -7.38 1.85
CA ARG A 140 -5.17 -8.13 0.63
C ARG A 140 -6.27 -7.96 -0.42
N LEU A 141 -7.53 -7.99 0.00
CA LEU A 141 -8.68 -7.76 -0.89
C LEU A 141 -8.65 -6.34 -1.46
N SER A 142 -8.51 -5.32 -0.60
CA SER A 142 -8.40 -3.92 -0.99
C SER A 142 -7.19 -3.70 -1.92
N SER A 143 -6.02 -4.20 -1.58
CA SER A 143 -4.81 -4.12 -2.43
C SER A 143 -5.04 -4.69 -3.83
N THR A 144 -5.72 -5.84 -3.92
CA THR A 144 -6.03 -6.47 -5.21
C THR A 144 -7.01 -5.63 -6.02
N HIS A 145 -8.06 -5.11 -5.37
CA HIS A 145 -9.06 -4.24 -5.98
C HIS A 145 -8.43 -2.93 -6.48
N ALA A 146 -7.67 -2.23 -5.62
CA ALA A 146 -6.98 -1.01 -5.96
C ALA A 146 -6.01 -1.18 -7.15
N GLY A 147 -5.29 -2.31 -7.19
CA GLY A 147 -4.41 -2.62 -8.31
C GLY A 147 -5.13 -2.82 -9.65
N LYS A 148 -6.30 -3.49 -9.63
CA LYS A 148 -7.15 -3.64 -10.83
C LYS A 148 -7.73 -2.30 -11.28
N LEU A 149 -8.20 -1.50 -10.31
CA LEU A 149 -8.76 -0.17 -10.56
C LEU A 149 -7.71 0.78 -11.16
N ALA A 150 -6.50 0.78 -10.60
CA ALA A 150 -5.38 1.57 -11.11
C ALA A 150 -5.06 1.23 -12.57
N ARG A 151 -4.96 -0.05 -12.92
CA ARG A 151 -4.74 -0.49 -14.30
C ARG A 151 -5.86 -0.03 -15.23
N ARG A 152 -7.12 -0.28 -14.84
CA ARG A 152 -8.29 0.16 -15.62
C ARG A 152 -8.30 1.67 -15.86
N ASN A 153 -7.97 2.47 -14.84
CA ASN A 153 -7.94 3.92 -14.96
C ASN A 153 -6.80 4.41 -15.87
N ILE A 154 -5.65 3.72 -15.86
CA ILE A 154 -4.55 3.98 -16.79
C ILE A 154 -4.95 3.63 -18.22
N GLU A 155 -5.53 2.46 -18.45
CA GLU A 155 -5.97 1.99 -19.77
C GLU A 155 -7.09 2.86 -20.34
N GLN A 156 -7.97 3.39 -19.49
CA GLN A 156 -9.04 4.33 -19.88
C GLN A 156 -8.57 5.78 -20.05
N GLY A 157 -7.27 6.08 -19.84
CA GLY A 157 -6.72 7.43 -19.94
C GLY A 157 -7.21 8.40 -18.86
N LYS A 158 -7.82 7.90 -17.77
CA LYS A 158 -8.25 8.73 -16.62
C LYS A 158 -7.07 9.21 -15.78
N ILE A 159 -5.95 8.50 -15.88
CA ILE A 159 -4.67 8.86 -15.25
C ILE A 159 -3.65 8.86 -16.37
N THR A 160 -3.08 10.02 -16.63
CA THR A 160 -2.08 10.24 -17.67
C THR A 160 -0.69 10.41 -17.05
N PHE A 161 0.32 9.96 -17.76
CA PHE A 161 1.72 10.08 -17.35
C PHE A 161 2.48 10.76 -18.48
N GLU A 162 3.23 11.78 -18.15
CA GLU A 162 4.08 12.48 -19.10
C GLU A 162 5.52 11.97 -18.98
N PRO A 163 6.26 11.84 -20.09
CA PRO A 163 7.66 11.46 -20.03
C PRO A 163 8.48 12.60 -19.39
N ASP A 164 9.00 12.37 -18.20
CA ASP A 164 9.91 13.30 -17.52
C ASP A 164 11.33 13.13 -18.04
N LEU A 165 11.64 13.79 -19.13
CA LEU A 165 12.98 13.94 -19.65
C LEU A 165 13.48 15.36 -19.36
N LEU A 166 14.15 15.54 -18.23
CA LEU A 166 14.91 16.75 -17.96
C LEU A 166 16.28 16.63 -18.66
N LEU A 167 16.49 17.45 -19.71
CA LEU A 167 17.81 17.65 -20.31
C LEU A 167 18.60 18.57 -19.37
N LEU A 168 19.70 18.06 -18.85
CA LEU A 168 20.66 18.89 -18.13
C LEU A 168 21.44 19.74 -19.12
N PRO A 169 21.87 20.97 -18.72
CA PRO A 169 22.61 21.90 -19.61
C PRO A 169 23.95 21.34 -20.13
N ASP A 170 24.48 20.32 -19.46
CA ASP A 170 25.72 19.59 -19.75
C ASP A 170 25.54 18.37 -20.67
N GLY A 171 24.35 18.20 -21.25
CA GLY A 171 24.04 17.07 -22.13
C GLY A 171 23.67 15.76 -21.38
N GLY A 172 23.63 15.78 -20.07
CA GLY A 172 23.15 14.67 -19.25
C GLY A 172 21.62 14.57 -19.21
N MET A 173 21.07 13.36 -19.07
CA MET A 173 19.64 13.13 -18.87
C MET A 173 19.36 12.82 -17.41
N MET A 174 18.51 13.62 -16.74
CA MET A 174 17.92 13.26 -15.45
C MET A 174 16.48 12.84 -15.62
N MET A 175 16.09 11.67 -15.04
CA MET A 175 14.71 11.27 -14.91
C MET A 175 14.12 11.86 -13.63
N GLY A 176 13.25 12.87 -13.75
CA GLY A 176 12.47 13.42 -12.65
C GLY A 176 11.09 12.75 -12.52
N MET A 177 10.46 12.87 -11.36
CA MET A 177 9.06 12.46 -11.14
C MET A 177 8.21 13.73 -11.01
N GLY A 178 7.43 14.05 -12.04
CA GLY A 178 6.36 15.03 -11.97
C GLY A 178 5.01 14.35 -11.86
N TRP A 179 4.19 14.77 -10.88
CA TRP A 179 2.80 14.35 -10.74
C TRP A 179 1.93 15.57 -11.00
N ARG A 180 1.06 15.52 -12.01
CA ARG A 180 -0.07 16.46 -12.13
C ARG A 180 -1.37 15.70 -11.87
N TYR A 181 -2.14 16.22 -10.92
CA TYR A 181 -3.48 15.74 -10.56
C TYR A 181 -4.54 16.48 -11.35
#